data_aaf4e27ffeaa9c682f9a4644ae5c1593
#
_entry.id   aaf4e27ffeaa9c682f9a4644ae5c1593
#
_cell.length_a   1.000
_cell.length_b   1.000
_cell.length_c   1.000
_cell.angle_alpha   90.00
_cell.angle_beta   90.00
_cell.angle_gamma   90.00
#
_symmetry.space_group_name_H-M   'P 1'
#
loop_
_entity.id
_entity.type
_entity.pdbx_description
1 polymer ?
#
loop_
_entity_poly.entity_id
_entity_poly.type
_entity_poly.pdbx_seq_one_letter_code
_entity_poly.pdbx_strand_id
1 'polypeptide(L)'
;MNLKKLLVGACCVLTAFGYAQTDSIVKAKILDDGSQDAEKFYNTGISDFAARNFSGALNDFNQAISLKPDFERAYYNRGTTKFEMKDYNGAIADFDKALTLAETADSYFSRGQAKYALGKKDDAVADYTKTTEIKPDYAQAYYYRGGVKFENKDYKGAIDDFTKAITIKPDYAYAYNDRGSAKRQLDDIKGAISDYNKALVANSEMAFAYNNLASAKRKQGDFRGAISDYTEAINQKKDYYVAYNNRGSAKIDNADFSGAIDDFNKAIQLKSDYAFAYNNRAVAKYKMKDYRGAIDDCSKAIQLNSSYGEAYLNRGIAEEMLRDTKGACDDWNKAAQMGVEAARNYTGDCH
;
A
#
# COMPACT_ATOMS: atom_id res chain seq x y z
N MET A 1 9.68 -18.78 1.52
CA MET A 1 8.39 -18.05 1.59
C MET A 1 8.58 -16.70 0.89
N ASN A 2 8.19 -16.63 -0.37
CA ASN A 2 8.49 -15.48 -1.24
C ASN A 2 7.66 -14.26 -0.82
N LEU A 3 8.34 -13.26 -0.24
CA LEU A 3 7.77 -12.02 0.32
C LEU A 3 7.10 -11.07 -0.72
N LYS A 4 7.03 -11.45 -1.98
CA LYS A 4 6.53 -10.58 -3.07
C LYS A 4 5.01 -10.31 -3.07
N LYS A 5 4.21 -10.89 -2.18
CA LYS A 5 2.73 -10.77 -2.22
C LYS A 5 2.07 -10.27 -0.94
N LEU A 6 2.83 -9.78 0.05
CA LEU A 6 2.27 -9.14 1.26
C LEU A 6 2.19 -7.60 1.14
N LEU A 7 2.43 -7.06 -0.05
CA LEU A 7 2.36 -5.62 -0.36
C LEU A 7 0.93 -5.13 -0.67
N VAL A 8 -0.07 -5.60 0.08
CA VAL A 8 -1.40 -4.97 0.04
C VAL A 8 -1.45 -3.71 0.91
N GLY A 9 -0.40 -3.45 1.69
CA GLY A 9 -0.26 -2.21 2.47
C GLY A 9 0.26 -1.01 1.67
N ALA A 10 0.99 -1.23 0.57
CA ALA A 10 1.54 -0.14 -0.24
C ALA A 10 0.50 0.55 -1.15
N CYS A 11 -0.68 -0.07 -1.36
CA CYS A 11 -1.73 0.52 -2.21
C CYS A 11 -2.50 1.66 -1.53
N CYS A 12 -2.32 1.89 -0.20
CA CYS A 12 -2.96 3.01 0.50
C CYS A 12 -2.25 4.35 0.29
N VAL A 13 -1.02 4.38 -0.25
CA VAL A 13 -0.35 5.64 -0.60
C VAL A 13 -1.13 6.40 -1.69
N LEU A 14 -1.86 5.69 -2.56
CA LEU A 14 -2.58 6.30 -3.69
C LEU A 14 -3.95 6.92 -3.32
N THR A 15 -4.56 6.54 -2.19
CA THR A 15 -5.87 7.10 -1.80
C THR A 15 -5.79 8.37 -0.94
N ALA A 16 -4.62 8.67 -0.37
CA ALA A 16 -4.39 9.92 0.36
C ALA A 16 -4.16 11.14 -0.57
N PHE A 17 -4.04 10.93 -1.90
CA PHE A 17 -3.78 11.98 -2.87
C PHE A 17 -4.90 13.04 -3.01
N GLY A 18 -6.12 12.73 -2.60
CA GLY A 18 -7.27 13.60 -2.88
C GLY A 18 -7.45 14.78 -1.93
N TYR A 19 -6.81 14.82 -0.75
CA TYR A 19 -7.15 15.82 0.27
C TYR A 19 -6.06 16.85 0.60
N ALA A 20 -4.79 16.60 0.26
CA ALA A 20 -3.71 17.53 0.60
C ALA A 20 -3.51 18.68 -0.41
N GLN A 21 -4.02 18.54 -1.64
CA GLN A 21 -3.78 19.51 -2.70
C GLN A 21 -4.79 20.66 -2.76
N THR A 22 -6.01 20.49 -2.23
CA THR A 22 -7.01 21.57 -2.25
C THR A 22 -6.65 22.77 -1.37
N ASP A 23 -5.86 22.54 -0.30
CA ASP A 23 -5.46 23.64 0.59
C ASP A 23 -4.38 24.55 0.01
N SER A 24 -3.54 24.07 -0.91
CA SER A 24 -2.46 24.90 -1.49
C SER A 24 -2.95 25.86 -2.58
N ILE A 25 -4.06 25.55 -3.23
CA ILE A 25 -4.62 26.44 -4.27
C ILE A 25 -5.45 27.58 -3.66
N VAL A 26 -6.13 27.35 -2.54
CA VAL A 26 -7.10 28.30 -1.97
C VAL A 26 -6.45 29.52 -1.26
N LYS A 27 -5.15 29.49 -0.95
CA LYS A 27 -4.48 30.54 -0.15
C LYS A 27 -3.72 31.62 -0.94
N ALA A 28 -3.96 31.78 -2.24
CA ALA A 28 -3.33 32.84 -3.01
C ALA A 28 -3.93 34.20 -2.68
N LYS A 29 -3.17 35.01 -1.92
CA LYS A 29 -3.48 36.43 -1.66
C LYS A 29 -3.21 37.22 -2.93
N ILE A 30 -4.18 38.01 -3.40
CA ILE A 30 -4.08 38.91 -4.55
C ILE A 30 -2.93 39.89 -4.28
N LEU A 31 -1.90 39.87 -5.13
CA LEU A 31 -0.86 40.90 -5.21
C LEU A 31 -1.02 41.62 -6.55
N ASP A 32 -1.12 42.94 -6.47
CA ASP A 32 -1.32 43.83 -7.60
C ASP A 32 0.07 44.11 -8.23
N ASP A 33 0.37 43.53 -9.38
CA ASP A 33 1.60 43.76 -10.15
C ASP A 33 1.36 43.97 -11.66
N GLY A 34 0.32 44.70 -12.01
CA GLY A 34 0.19 45.37 -13.30
C GLY A 34 -0.40 44.57 -14.45
N SER A 35 -0.87 43.33 -14.22
CA SER A 35 -1.59 42.57 -15.24
C SER A 35 -2.93 42.04 -14.72
N GLN A 36 -3.89 42.96 -14.55
CA GLN A 36 -5.23 42.63 -14.04
C GLN A 36 -5.90 41.48 -14.80
N ASP A 37 -5.69 41.39 -16.09
CA ASP A 37 -6.31 40.34 -16.92
C ASP A 37 -5.64 38.97 -16.68
N ALA A 38 -4.33 38.87 -16.51
CA ALA A 38 -3.64 37.63 -16.19
C ALA A 38 -4.07 37.09 -14.82
N GLU A 39 -4.16 37.96 -13.81
CA GLU A 39 -4.65 37.60 -12.47
C GLU A 39 -6.14 37.21 -12.48
N LYS A 40 -6.96 37.84 -13.31
CA LYS A 40 -8.37 37.49 -13.47
C LYS A 40 -8.52 36.07 -14.03
N PHE A 41 -7.83 35.72 -15.12
CA PHE A 41 -7.83 34.36 -15.66
C PHE A 41 -7.26 33.36 -14.65
N TYR A 42 -6.17 33.69 -13.95
CA TYR A 42 -5.60 32.85 -12.91
C TYR A 42 -6.63 32.53 -11.80
N ASN A 43 -7.35 33.54 -11.31
CA ASN A 43 -8.35 33.36 -10.26
C ASN A 43 -9.57 32.55 -10.74
N THR A 44 -9.98 32.73 -12.03
CA THR A 44 -11.03 31.90 -12.64
C THR A 44 -10.57 30.46 -12.75
N GLY A 45 -9.32 30.22 -13.19
CA GLY A 45 -8.74 28.89 -13.25
C GLY A 45 -8.68 28.18 -11.90
N ILE A 46 -8.38 28.91 -10.82
CA ILE A 46 -8.45 28.36 -9.44
C ILE A 46 -9.88 27.94 -9.11
N SER A 47 -10.87 28.77 -9.42
CA SER A 47 -12.28 28.49 -9.16
C SER A 47 -12.75 27.25 -9.94
N ASP A 48 -12.36 27.16 -11.21
CA ASP A 48 -12.65 26.02 -12.08
C ASP A 48 -11.98 24.73 -11.57
N PHE A 49 -10.73 24.80 -11.12
CA PHE A 49 -10.05 23.68 -10.49
C PHE A 49 -10.78 23.19 -9.24
N ALA A 50 -11.18 24.11 -8.36
CA ALA A 50 -11.95 23.79 -7.15
C ALA A 50 -13.31 23.15 -7.48
N ALA A 51 -13.94 23.57 -8.59
CA ALA A 51 -15.16 22.99 -9.12
C ALA A 51 -14.94 21.66 -9.88
N ARG A 52 -13.69 21.17 -9.98
CA ARG A 52 -13.27 20.02 -10.77
C ARG A 52 -13.51 20.18 -12.30
N ASN A 53 -13.69 21.39 -12.77
CA ASN A 53 -13.69 21.74 -14.19
C ASN A 53 -12.25 21.88 -14.72
N PHE A 54 -11.52 20.77 -14.79
CA PHE A 54 -10.10 20.79 -15.15
C PHE A 54 -9.84 21.33 -16.55
N SER A 55 -10.75 21.14 -17.48
CA SER A 55 -10.62 21.70 -18.85
C SER A 55 -10.73 23.22 -18.84
N GLY A 56 -11.68 23.79 -18.07
CA GLY A 56 -11.81 25.23 -17.86
C GLY A 56 -10.56 25.80 -17.19
N ALA A 57 -10.12 25.16 -16.09
CA ALA A 57 -8.92 25.56 -15.37
C ALA A 57 -7.67 25.60 -16.28
N LEU A 58 -7.47 24.59 -17.14
CA LEU A 58 -6.36 24.58 -18.10
C LEU A 58 -6.44 25.74 -19.09
N ASN A 59 -7.63 26.03 -19.62
CA ASN A 59 -7.83 27.15 -20.54
C ASN A 59 -7.48 28.48 -19.86
N ASP A 60 -7.96 28.69 -18.66
CA ASP A 60 -7.76 29.92 -17.91
C ASP A 60 -6.30 30.11 -17.50
N PHE A 61 -5.63 29.05 -17.01
CA PHE A 61 -4.18 29.14 -16.74
C PHE A 61 -3.37 29.36 -18.01
N ASN A 62 -3.78 28.82 -19.15
CA ASN A 62 -3.14 29.12 -20.45
C ASN A 62 -3.27 30.60 -20.80
N GLN A 63 -4.47 31.20 -20.62
CA GLN A 63 -4.66 32.64 -20.86
C GLN A 63 -3.82 33.47 -19.90
N ALA A 64 -3.80 33.12 -18.60
CA ALA A 64 -2.98 33.80 -17.62
C ALA A 64 -1.48 33.78 -17.99
N ILE A 65 -0.97 32.62 -18.43
CA ILE A 65 0.44 32.44 -18.86
C ILE A 65 0.72 33.19 -20.18
N SER A 66 -0.25 33.22 -21.09
CA SER A 66 -0.09 33.96 -22.36
C SER A 66 0.04 35.47 -22.12
N LEU A 67 -0.70 36.00 -21.14
CA LEU A 67 -0.65 37.42 -20.77
C LEU A 67 0.58 37.76 -19.88
N LYS A 68 1.00 36.81 -19.04
CA LYS A 68 2.15 36.96 -18.14
C LYS A 68 3.03 35.70 -18.20
N PRO A 69 4.04 35.64 -19.12
CA PRO A 69 4.88 34.45 -19.34
C PRO A 69 5.80 34.10 -18.17
N ASP A 70 5.98 34.96 -17.17
CA ASP A 70 6.74 34.75 -15.96
C ASP A 70 5.85 34.50 -14.73
N PHE A 71 4.58 34.09 -14.96
CA PHE A 71 3.62 33.86 -13.89
C PHE A 71 3.82 32.48 -13.27
N GLU A 72 4.78 32.34 -12.35
CA GLU A 72 5.17 31.09 -11.70
C GLU A 72 3.95 30.32 -11.16
N ARG A 73 3.07 30.98 -10.41
CA ARG A 73 1.87 30.35 -9.82
C ARG A 73 0.92 29.76 -10.85
N ALA A 74 0.81 30.37 -12.04
CA ALA A 74 -0.04 29.86 -13.11
C ALA A 74 0.55 28.57 -13.73
N TYR A 75 1.88 28.49 -13.89
CA TYR A 75 2.53 27.23 -14.29
C TYR A 75 2.34 26.15 -13.21
N TYR A 76 2.59 26.48 -11.95
CA TYR A 76 2.39 25.54 -10.85
C TYR A 76 0.96 24.97 -10.83
N ASN A 77 -0.07 25.82 -10.89
CA ASN A 77 -1.46 25.39 -10.83
C ASN A 77 -1.91 24.67 -12.12
N ARG A 78 -1.38 25.04 -13.28
CA ARG A 78 -1.59 24.29 -14.52
C ARG A 78 -0.96 22.90 -14.45
N GLY A 79 0.26 22.79 -13.91
CA GLY A 79 0.92 21.52 -13.61
C GLY A 79 0.11 20.64 -12.66
N THR A 80 -0.42 21.24 -11.59
CA THR A 80 -1.32 20.56 -10.66
C THR A 80 -2.61 20.06 -11.34
N THR A 81 -3.19 20.89 -12.21
CA THR A 81 -4.37 20.51 -12.99
C THR A 81 -4.08 19.33 -13.93
N LYS A 82 -2.95 19.37 -14.64
CA LYS A 82 -2.50 18.25 -15.48
C LYS A 82 -2.25 16.97 -14.68
N PHE A 83 -1.69 17.11 -13.47
CA PHE A 83 -1.49 15.97 -12.58
C PHE A 83 -2.82 15.29 -12.20
N GLU A 84 -3.84 16.06 -11.83
CA GLU A 84 -5.20 15.53 -11.56
C GLU A 84 -5.82 14.85 -12.78
N MET A 85 -5.52 15.34 -13.99
CA MET A 85 -5.91 14.73 -15.25
C MET A 85 -5.02 13.54 -15.65
N LYS A 86 -4.03 13.17 -14.82
CA LYS A 86 -3.04 12.10 -15.05
C LYS A 86 -2.08 12.37 -16.22
N ASP A 87 -2.01 13.59 -16.70
CA ASP A 87 -0.95 14.04 -17.63
C ASP A 87 0.31 14.38 -16.82
N TYR A 88 0.98 13.33 -16.32
CA TYR A 88 2.15 13.50 -15.46
C TYR A 88 3.35 14.12 -16.20
N ASN A 89 3.52 13.86 -17.50
CA ASN A 89 4.59 14.47 -18.26
C ASN A 89 4.35 15.96 -18.46
N GLY A 90 3.12 16.35 -18.81
CA GLY A 90 2.74 17.75 -18.92
C GLY A 90 2.81 18.49 -17.59
N ALA A 91 2.49 17.81 -16.47
CA ALA A 91 2.63 18.33 -15.11
C ALA A 91 4.11 18.61 -14.78
N ILE A 92 5.01 17.65 -15.05
CA ILE A 92 6.45 17.83 -14.82
C ILE A 92 7.00 19.02 -15.60
N ALA A 93 6.63 19.16 -16.88
CA ALA A 93 7.08 20.29 -17.70
C ALA A 93 6.64 21.65 -17.13
N ASP A 94 5.41 21.72 -16.60
CA ASP A 94 4.91 22.95 -15.97
C ASP A 94 5.59 23.22 -14.61
N PHE A 95 5.83 22.20 -13.78
CA PHE A 95 6.59 22.35 -12.54
C PHE A 95 8.05 22.71 -12.81
N ASP A 96 8.68 22.16 -13.86
CA ASP A 96 10.01 22.55 -14.28
C ASP A 96 10.04 24.04 -14.64
N LYS A 97 9.04 24.52 -15.39
CA LYS A 97 8.94 25.95 -15.73
C LYS A 97 8.71 26.83 -14.49
N ALA A 98 7.81 26.40 -13.58
CA ALA A 98 7.62 27.10 -12.29
C ALA A 98 8.91 27.21 -11.51
N LEU A 99 9.70 26.12 -11.42
CA LEU A 99 10.99 26.09 -10.73
C LEU A 99 12.08 26.95 -11.39
N THR A 100 12.02 27.18 -12.71
CA THR A 100 12.92 28.15 -13.37
C THR A 100 12.60 29.60 -13.01
N LEU A 101 11.35 29.87 -12.60
CA LEU A 101 10.89 31.21 -12.22
C LEU A 101 11.06 31.46 -10.70
N ALA A 102 10.77 30.43 -9.88
CA ALA A 102 10.98 30.46 -8.44
C ALA A 102 11.21 29.06 -7.88
N GLU A 103 12.29 28.88 -7.12
CA GLU A 103 12.55 27.64 -6.40
C GLU A 103 11.64 27.56 -5.16
N THR A 104 10.57 26.79 -5.25
CA THR A 104 9.61 26.59 -4.14
C THR A 104 9.57 25.13 -3.70
N ALA A 105 9.37 24.91 -2.40
CA ALA A 105 9.19 23.58 -1.82
C ALA A 105 7.98 22.86 -2.44
N ASP A 106 6.88 23.59 -2.67
CA ASP A 106 5.65 23.03 -3.23
C ASP A 106 5.83 22.55 -4.67
N SER A 107 6.59 23.29 -5.49
CA SER A 107 6.87 22.88 -6.89
C SER A 107 7.77 21.65 -6.96
N TYR A 108 8.80 21.56 -6.12
CA TYR A 108 9.61 20.33 -6.00
C TYR A 108 8.77 19.16 -5.51
N PHE A 109 7.97 19.35 -4.46
CA PHE A 109 7.12 18.31 -3.93
C PHE A 109 6.15 17.75 -4.98
N SER A 110 5.44 18.63 -5.69
CA SER A 110 4.45 18.26 -6.70
C SER A 110 5.12 17.60 -7.92
N ARG A 111 6.30 18.08 -8.34
CA ARG A 111 7.09 17.42 -9.38
C ARG A 111 7.54 16.03 -8.96
N GLY A 112 7.98 15.88 -7.71
CA GLY A 112 8.32 14.58 -7.11
C GLY A 112 7.16 13.59 -7.15
N GLN A 113 5.95 14.05 -6.84
CA GLN A 113 4.74 13.23 -6.94
C GLN A 113 4.46 12.80 -8.39
N ALA A 114 4.58 13.69 -9.36
CA ALA A 114 4.40 13.38 -10.77
C ALA A 114 5.46 12.40 -11.29
N LYS A 115 6.72 12.56 -10.88
CA LYS A 115 7.80 11.62 -11.20
C LYS A 115 7.57 10.24 -10.58
N TYR A 116 7.10 10.20 -9.33
CA TYR A 116 6.75 8.94 -8.67
C TYR A 116 5.61 8.22 -9.39
N ALA A 117 4.58 8.95 -9.83
CA ALA A 117 3.46 8.39 -10.59
C ALA A 117 3.91 7.77 -11.94
N LEU A 118 4.98 8.26 -12.54
CA LEU A 118 5.63 7.69 -13.72
C LEU A 118 6.64 6.57 -13.40
N GLY A 119 6.79 6.17 -12.13
CA GLY A 119 7.76 5.15 -11.71
C GLY A 119 9.21 5.64 -11.64
N LYS A 120 9.47 6.94 -11.80
CA LYS A 120 10.80 7.57 -11.71
C LYS A 120 11.16 7.81 -10.23
N LYS A 121 11.38 6.72 -9.49
CA LYS A 121 11.50 6.74 -8.03
C LYS A 121 12.69 7.56 -7.52
N ASP A 122 13.85 7.39 -8.13
CA ASP A 122 15.07 8.11 -7.70
C ASP A 122 14.94 9.61 -7.93
N ASP A 123 14.35 10.02 -9.07
CA ASP A 123 14.06 11.41 -9.35
C ASP A 123 13.05 12.01 -8.36
N ALA A 124 12.06 11.22 -7.93
CA ALA A 124 11.11 11.66 -6.92
C ALA A 124 11.78 11.84 -5.55
N VAL A 125 12.69 10.95 -5.14
CA VAL A 125 13.48 11.09 -3.91
C VAL A 125 14.32 12.36 -3.94
N ALA A 126 14.94 12.69 -5.09
CA ALA A 126 15.71 13.92 -5.25
C ALA A 126 14.83 15.15 -5.04
N ASP A 127 13.64 15.19 -5.64
CA ASP A 127 12.70 16.30 -5.50
C ASP A 127 12.16 16.42 -4.07
N TYR A 128 11.79 15.32 -3.41
CA TYR A 128 11.38 15.35 -1.99
C TYR A 128 12.53 15.81 -1.07
N THR A 129 13.78 15.48 -1.42
CA THR A 129 14.94 15.93 -0.68
C THR A 129 15.09 17.45 -0.79
N LYS A 130 14.98 18.01 -2.02
CA LYS A 130 14.95 19.45 -2.24
C LYS A 130 13.82 20.13 -1.47
N THR A 131 12.64 19.53 -1.46
CA THR A 131 11.51 20.02 -0.66
C THR A 131 11.89 20.16 0.82
N THR A 132 12.54 19.12 1.40
CA THR A 132 12.92 19.14 2.83
C THR A 132 14.11 20.05 3.14
N GLU A 133 14.96 20.35 2.15
CA GLU A 133 16.04 21.34 2.28
C GLU A 133 15.48 22.76 2.31
N ILE A 134 14.53 23.09 1.43
CA ILE A 134 13.90 24.42 1.35
C ILE A 134 12.93 24.63 2.53
N LYS A 135 12.14 23.60 2.87
CA LYS A 135 11.14 23.65 3.94
C LYS A 135 11.29 22.46 4.87
N PRO A 136 12.12 22.58 5.95
CA PRO A 136 12.41 21.47 6.86
C PRO A 136 11.22 20.98 7.70
N ASP A 137 10.12 21.72 7.74
CA ASP A 137 8.86 21.35 8.42
C ASP A 137 7.79 20.78 7.50
N TYR A 138 8.17 20.35 6.29
CA TYR A 138 7.24 19.76 5.31
C TYR A 138 7.04 18.26 5.59
N ALA A 139 6.17 17.93 6.53
CA ALA A 139 5.92 16.54 6.97
C ALA A 139 5.60 15.58 5.83
N GLN A 140 4.82 16.02 4.83
CA GLN A 140 4.44 15.18 3.68
C GLN A 140 5.67 14.80 2.83
N ALA A 141 6.63 15.71 2.65
CA ALA A 141 7.82 15.40 1.85
C ALA A 141 8.66 14.28 2.49
N TYR A 142 8.84 14.32 3.80
CA TYR A 142 9.46 13.20 4.53
C TYR A 142 8.64 11.92 4.40
N TYR A 143 7.32 12.00 4.58
CA TYR A 143 6.45 10.83 4.47
C TYR A 143 6.55 10.15 3.09
N TYR A 144 6.43 10.92 2.00
CA TYR A 144 6.51 10.36 0.65
C TYR A 144 7.91 9.87 0.31
N ARG A 145 8.97 10.56 0.73
CA ARG A 145 10.35 10.08 0.56
C ARG A 145 10.58 8.77 1.32
N GLY A 146 10.08 8.67 2.54
CA GLY A 146 10.10 7.45 3.35
C GLY A 146 9.35 6.30 2.67
N GLY A 147 8.20 6.58 2.03
CA GLY A 147 7.46 5.61 1.24
C GLY A 147 8.27 5.04 0.08
N VAL A 148 8.94 5.90 -0.69
CA VAL A 148 9.81 5.44 -1.80
C VAL A 148 11.00 4.63 -1.27
N LYS A 149 11.64 5.05 -0.18
CA LYS A 149 12.71 4.27 0.46
C LYS A 149 12.24 2.90 0.92
N PHE A 150 11.04 2.83 1.49
CA PHE A 150 10.43 1.56 1.89
C PHE A 150 10.25 0.60 0.69
N GLU A 151 9.73 1.10 -0.43
CA GLU A 151 9.59 0.32 -1.67
C GLU A 151 10.93 -0.15 -2.23
N ASN A 152 11.98 0.66 -2.09
CA ASN A 152 13.35 0.32 -2.46
C ASN A 152 14.04 -0.57 -1.40
N LYS A 153 13.30 -1.02 -0.35
CA LYS A 153 13.78 -1.85 0.77
C LYS A 153 14.83 -1.16 1.67
N ASP A 154 15.00 0.14 1.56
CA ASP A 154 15.75 0.93 2.53
C ASP A 154 14.85 1.21 3.74
N TYR A 155 14.64 0.16 4.54
CA TYR A 155 13.74 0.24 5.70
C TYR A 155 14.26 1.16 6.80
N LYS A 156 15.59 1.27 6.96
CA LYS A 156 16.19 2.19 7.94
C LYS A 156 15.97 3.63 7.55
N GLY A 157 16.29 3.99 6.31
CA GLY A 157 16.06 5.33 5.79
C GLY A 157 14.57 5.70 5.76
N ALA A 158 13.68 4.72 5.53
CA ALA A 158 12.23 4.93 5.62
C ALA A 158 11.79 5.25 7.07
N ILE A 159 12.30 4.52 8.08
CA ILE A 159 12.02 4.77 9.49
C ILE A 159 12.46 6.18 9.89
N ASP A 160 13.63 6.62 9.44
CA ASP A 160 14.14 7.96 9.73
C ASP A 160 13.22 9.04 9.16
N ASP A 161 12.80 8.90 7.91
CA ASP A 161 11.91 9.84 7.24
C ASP A 161 10.50 9.85 7.86
N PHE A 162 9.90 8.68 8.13
CA PHE A 162 8.62 8.61 8.84
C PHE A 162 8.72 9.21 10.26
N THR A 163 9.86 9.05 10.93
CA THR A 163 10.09 9.66 12.25
C THR A 163 10.12 11.18 12.16
N LYS A 164 10.75 11.74 11.13
CA LYS A 164 10.71 13.19 10.88
C LYS A 164 9.30 13.67 10.60
N ALA A 165 8.55 12.96 9.73
CA ALA A 165 7.15 13.30 9.44
C ALA A 165 6.28 13.33 10.71
N ILE A 166 6.43 12.34 11.59
CA ILE A 166 5.71 12.24 12.87
C ILE A 166 6.15 13.32 13.86
N THR A 167 7.44 13.67 13.87
CA THR A 167 7.96 14.75 14.75
C THR A 167 7.34 16.08 14.38
N ILE A 168 7.17 16.34 13.07
CA ILE A 168 6.55 17.58 12.55
C ILE A 168 5.04 17.55 12.74
N LYS A 169 4.41 16.39 12.45
CA LYS A 169 2.97 16.16 12.54
C LYS A 169 2.66 14.97 13.45
N PRO A 170 2.47 15.17 14.77
CA PRO A 170 2.31 14.09 15.76
C PRO A 170 1.05 13.25 15.60
N ASP A 171 0.05 13.70 14.85
CA ASP A 171 -1.19 12.99 14.52
C ASP A 171 -1.16 12.32 13.14
N TYR A 172 0.03 12.15 12.54
CA TYR A 172 0.16 11.57 11.20
C TYR A 172 -0.01 10.05 11.22
N ALA A 173 -1.25 9.59 11.28
CA ALA A 173 -1.62 8.18 11.41
C ALA A 173 -0.95 7.27 10.36
N TYR A 174 -0.93 7.70 9.10
CA TYR A 174 -0.29 6.94 8.02
C TYR A 174 1.22 6.77 8.24
N ALA A 175 1.90 7.82 8.70
CA ALA A 175 3.34 7.74 8.96
C ALA A 175 3.68 6.78 10.11
N TYR A 176 2.85 6.71 11.15
CA TYR A 176 2.97 5.68 12.19
C TYR A 176 2.78 4.28 11.62
N ASN A 177 1.71 4.05 10.85
CA ASN A 177 1.46 2.72 10.26
C ASN A 177 2.63 2.26 9.38
N ASP A 178 3.14 3.15 8.53
CA ASP A 178 4.18 2.78 7.56
C ASP A 178 5.55 2.63 8.25
N ARG A 179 5.83 3.42 9.30
CA ARG A 179 7.00 3.19 10.17
C ARG A 179 6.91 1.85 10.89
N GLY A 180 5.74 1.48 11.40
CA GLY A 180 5.48 0.16 11.97
C GLY A 180 5.73 -0.95 10.96
N SER A 181 5.30 -0.76 9.72
CA SER A 181 5.56 -1.71 8.63
C SER A 181 7.05 -1.84 8.31
N ALA A 182 7.79 -0.74 8.29
CA ALA A 182 9.24 -0.74 8.09
C ALA A 182 9.99 -1.44 9.25
N LYS A 183 9.59 -1.19 10.50
CA LYS A 183 10.14 -1.89 11.67
C LYS A 183 9.88 -3.40 11.61
N ARG A 184 8.68 -3.80 11.18
CA ARG A 184 8.34 -5.22 11.01
C ARG A 184 9.21 -5.90 9.95
N GLN A 185 9.62 -5.21 8.87
CA GLN A 185 10.56 -5.74 7.89
C GLN A 185 11.97 -5.97 8.48
N LEU A 186 12.34 -5.19 9.49
CA LEU A 186 13.59 -5.35 10.25
C LEU A 186 13.45 -6.26 11.49
N ASP A 187 12.34 -6.98 11.59
CA ASP A 187 12.00 -7.90 12.70
C ASP A 187 11.78 -7.20 14.07
N ASP A 188 11.69 -5.87 14.12
CA ASP A 188 11.28 -5.13 15.30
C ASP A 188 9.76 -5.19 15.47
N ILE A 189 9.28 -6.35 15.92
CA ILE A 189 7.84 -6.62 16.07
C ILE A 189 7.22 -5.78 17.18
N LYS A 190 7.95 -5.57 18.29
CA LYS A 190 7.45 -4.75 19.40
C LYS A 190 7.31 -3.28 19.00
N GLY A 191 8.31 -2.74 18.31
CA GLY A 191 8.26 -1.38 17.79
C GLY A 191 7.16 -1.21 16.74
N ALA A 192 6.91 -2.22 15.90
CA ALA A 192 5.82 -2.20 14.93
C ALA A 192 4.44 -2.16 15.62
N ILE A 193 4.19 -3.00 16.61
CA ILE A 193 2.95 -3.02 17.41
C ILE A 193 2.72 -1.66 18.08
N SER A 194 3.76 -1.06 18.66
CA SER A 194 3.67 0.28 19.26
C SER A 194 3.24 1.33 18.24
N ASP A 195 3.83 1.32 17.07
CA ASP A 195 3.52 2.30 16.01
C ASP A 195 2.12 2.08 15.42
N TYR A 196 1.67 0.84 15.18
CA TYR A 196 0.30 0.57 14.73
C TYR A 196 -0.74 1.03 15.75
N ASN A 197 -0.50 0.84 17.05
CA ASN A 197 -1.38 1.36 18.10
C ASN A 197 -1.46 2.90 18.05
N LYS A 198 -0.33 3.60 17.85
CA LYS A 198 -0.32 5.07 17.71
C LYS A 198 -1.06 5.52 16.44
N ALA A 199 -0.92 4.78 15.33
CA ALA A 199 -1.70 5.04 14.12
C ALA A 199 -3.21 4.96 14.39
N LEU A 200 -3.66 3.95 15.13
CA LEU A 200 -5.07 3.75 15.48
C LEU A 200 -5.59 4.75 16.52
N VAL A 201 -4.73 5.25 17.40
CA VAL A 201 -5.07 6.38 18.30
C VAL A 201 -5.29 7.66 17.49
N ALA A 202 -4.46 7.91 16.48
CA ALA A 202 -4.58 9.08 15.61
C ALA A 202 -5.74 8.97 14.61
N ASN A 203 -6.06 7.74 14.15
CA ASN A 203 -7.20 7.46 13.28
C ASN A 203 -7.69 6.02 13.50
N SER A 204 -8.79 5.87 14.22
CA SER A 204 -9.39 4.57 14.58
C SER A 204 -10.13 3.86 13.44
N GLU A 205 -10.32 4.50 12.27
CA GLU A 205 -11.06 3.92 11.14
C GLU A 205 -10.14 3.20 10.12
N MET A 206 -8.85 3.08 10.43
CA MET A 206 -7.86 2.50 9.52
C MET A 206 -7.91 0.96 9.53
N ALA A 207 -8.81 0.36 8.76
CA ALA A 207 -8.93 -1.10 8.66
C ALA A 207 -7.60 -1.82 8.39
N PHE A 208 -6.74 -1.25 7.55
CA PHE A 208 -5.44 -1.82 7.24
C PHE A 208 -4.44 -1.73 8.41
N ALA A 209 -4.55 -0.71 9.27
CA ALA A 209 -3.71 -0.60 10.46
C ALA A 209 -4.07 -1.68 11.50
N TYR A 210 -5.37 -1.96 11.70
CA TYR A 210 -5.80 -3.11 12.49
C TYR A 210 -5.29 -4.43 11.91
N ASN A 211 -5.38 -4.63 10.59
CA ASN A 211 -4.84 -5.84 9.95
C ASN A 211 -3.31 -5.97 10.13
N ASN A 212 -2.58 -4.88 10.07
CA ASN A 212 -1.13 -4.87 10.28
C ASN A 212 -0.76 -5.15 11.74
N LEU A 213 -1.48 -4.55 12.70
CA LEU A 213 -1.34 -4.80 14.14
C LEU A 213 -1.59 -6.28 14.45
N ALA A 214 -2.70 -6.82 13.93
CA ALA A 214 -3.05 -8.23 14.08
C ALA A 214 -1.96 -9.16 13.53
N SER A 215 -1.42 -8.86 12.34
CA SER A 215 -0.32 -9.63 11.75
C SER A 215 0.94 -9.60 12.61
N ALA A 216 1.24 -8.47 13.23
CA ALA A 216 2.38 -8.33 14.13
C ALA A 216 2.17 -9.11 15.45
N LYS A 217 0.96 -9.03 16.06
CA LYS A 217 0.59 -9.82 17.24
C LYS A 217 0.63 -11.32 16.94
N ARG A 218 0.11 -11.76 15.78
CA ARG A 218 0.18 -13.17 15.36
C ARG A 218 1.63 -13.65 15.27
N LYS A 219 2.54 -12.83 14.72
CA LYS A 219 3.97 -13.15 14.64
C LYS A 219 4.61 -13.23 16.04
N GLN A 220 4.11 -12.49 17.01
CA GLN A 220 4.54 -12.54 18.42
C GLN A 220 3.96 -13.75 19.17
N GLY A 221 2.98 -14.47 18.58
CA GLY A 221 2.28 -15.60 19.22
C GLY A 221 1.01 -15.20 19.99
N ASP A 222 0.63 -13.92 19.98
CA ASP A 222 -0.64 -13.47 20.55
C ASP A 222 -1.78 -13.69 19.53
N PHE A 223 -2.20 -14.95 19.40
CA PHE A 223 -3.23 -15.34 18.44
C PHE A 223 -4.60 -14.76 18.78
N ARG A 224 -4.94 -14.66 20.09
CA ARG A 224 -6.22 -14.09 20.54
C ARG A 224 -6.30 -12.59 20.26
N GLY A 225 -5.25 -11.85 20.60
CA GLY A 225 -5.15 -10.43 20.27
C GLY A 225 -5.18 -10.19 18.75
N ALA A 226 -4.52 -11.05 17.95
CA ALA A 226 -4.57 -10.97 16.51
C ALA A 226 -5.99 -11.18 15.95
N ILE A 227 -6.73 -12.20 16.44
CA ILE A 227 -8.12 -12.46 16.04
C ILE A 227 -9.02 -11.27 16.37
N SER A 228 -8.84 -10.64 17.54
CA SER A 228 -9.56 -9.43 17.93
C SER A 228 -9.32 -8.28 16.95
N ASP A 229 -8.04 -7.96 16.68
CA ASP A 229 -7.71 -6.84 15.80
C ASP A 229 -8.11 -7.09 14.34
N TYR A 230 -7.98 -8.33 13.83
CA TYR A 230 -8.55 -8.66 12.50
C TYR A 230 -10.07 -8.50 12.48
N THR A 231 -10.76 -8.75 13.59
CA THR A 231 -12.20 -8.52 13.69
C THR A 231 -12.52 -7.04 13.60
N GLU A 232 -11.73 -6.17 14.24
CA GLU A 232 -11.88 -4.73 14.09
C GLU A 232 -11.58 -4.27 12.65
N ALA A 233 -10.55 -4.82 12.00
CA ALA A 233 -10.29 -4.55 10.57
C ALA A 233 -11.50 -4.87 9.68
N ILE A 234 -12.18 -5.99 9.96
CA ILE A 234 -13.39 -6.42 9.25
C ILE A 234 -14.59 -5.53 9.62
N ASN A 235 -14.69 -5.06 10.86
CA ASN A 235 -15.74 -4.13 11.28
C ASN A 235 -15.66 -2.81 10.53
N GLN A 236 -14.45 -2.27 10.36
CA GLN A 236 -14.19 -1.05 9.59
C GLN A 236 -14.39 -1.27 8.08
N LYS A 237 -14.08 -2.46 7.56
CA LYS A 237 -14.22 -2.76 6.14
C LYS A 237 -14.77 -4.18 5.94
N LYS A 238 -16.11 -4.29 5.75
CA LYS A 238 -16.83 -5.57 5.66
C LYS A 238 -16.45 -6.45 4.47
N ASP A 239 -15.91 -5.88 3.40
CA ASP A 239 -15.45 -6.57 2.20
C ASP A 239 -13.93 -6.84 2.18
N TYR A 240 -13.27 -6.74 3.34
CA TYR A 240 -11.82 -6.92 3.46
C TYR A 240 -11.43 -8.42 3.44
N TYR A 241 -11.50 -9.05 2.26
CA TYR A 241 -11.19 -10.48 2.09
C TYR A 241 -9.83 -10.90 2.65
N VAL A 242 -8.81 -10.01 2.59
CA VAL A 242 -7.48 -10.27 3.17
C VAL A 242 -7.56 -10.40 4.69
N ALA A 243 -8.33 -9.56 5.38
CA ALA A 243 -8.48 -9.64 6.83
C ALA A 243 -9.23 -10.93 7.26
N TYR A 244 -10.25 -11.36 6.50
CA TYR A 244 -10.89 -12.65 6.73
C TYR A 244 -9.88 -13.79 6.59
N ASN A 245 -9.11 -13.84 5.50
CA ASN A 245 -8.07 -14.86 5.31
C ASN A 245 -7.04 -14.86 6.43
N ASN A 246 -6.59 -13.69 6.87
CA ASN A 246 -5.58 -13.57 7.91
C ASN A 246 -6.15 -13.95 9.29
N ARG A 247 -7.42 -13.61 9.57
CA ARG A 247 -8.12 -14.04 10.79
C ARG A 247 -8.31 -15.56 10.81
N GLY A 248 -8.72 -16.16 9.71
CA GLY A 248 -8.77 -17.61 9.56
C GLY A 248 -7.44 -18.28 9.83
N SER A 249 -6.34 -17.71 9.33
CA SER A 249 -5.00 -18.21 9.63
C SER A 249 -4.62 -18.08 11.11
N ALA A 250 -4.99 -16.97 11.77
CA ALA A 250 -4.78 -16.80 13.21
C ALA A 250 -5.65 -17.77 14.04
N LYS A 251 -6.86 -18.10 13.56
CA LYS A 251 -7.72 -19.13 14.17
C LYS A 251 -7.13 -20.54 14.04
N ILE A 252 -6.49 -20.87 12.90
CA ILE A 252 -5.72 -22.13 12.79
C ILE A 252 -4.64 -22.20 13.87
N ASP A 253 -3.86 -21.13 14.02
CA ASP A 253 -2.79 -21.05 15.03
C ASP A 253 -3.36 -21.16 16.47
N ASN A 254 -4.61 -20.73 16.68
CA ASN A 254 -5.35 -20.85 17.94
C ASN A 254 -6.19 -22.14 18.02
N ALA A 255 -5.99 -23.10 17.11
CA ALA A 255 -6.70 -24.38 17.00
C ALA A 255 -8.24 -24.30 16.78
N ASP A 256 -8.77 -23.15 16.36
CA ASP A 256 -10.17 -22.98 15.92
C ASP A 256 -10.29 -23.25 14.43
N PHE A 257 -10.27 -24.53 14.04
CA PHE A 257 -10.28 -24.93 12.63
C PHE A 257 -11.63 -24.67 11.94
N SER A 258 -12.73 -24.86 12.68
CA SER A 258 -14.09 -24.60 12.16
C SER A 258 -14.28 -23.12 11.87
N GLY A 259 -13.97 -22.24 12.82
CA GLY A 259 -14.07 -20.80 12.64
C GLY A 259 -13.10 -20.28 11.58
N ALA A 260 -11.96 -20.96 11.37
CA ALA A 260 -11.04 -20.64 10.28
C ALA A 260 -11.67 -20.94 8.90
N ILE A 261 -12.34 -22.09 8.74
CA ILE A 261 -13.04 -22.45 7.50
C ILE A 261 -14.12 -21.43 7.17
N ASP A 262 -14.88 -20.95 8.15
CA ASP A 262 -15.90 -19.93 7.93
C ASP A 262 -15.27 -18.62 7.41
N ASP A 263 -14.14 -18.20 7.97
CA ASP A 263 -13.42 -17.01 7.52
C ASP A 263 -12.86 -17.17 6.11
N PHE A 264 -12.30 -18.32 5.76
CA PHE A 264 -11.83 -18.61 4.39
C PHE A 264 -12.98 -18.68 3.40
N ASN A 265 -14.12 -19.26 3.78
CA ASN A 265 -15.33 -19.26 2.97
C ASN A 265 -15.75 -17.82 2.65
N LYS A 266 -15.71 -16.92 3.64
CA LYS A 266 -16.05 -15.52 3.45
C LYS A 266 -15.03 -14.80 2.56
N ALA A 267 -13.74 -15.07 2.74
CA ALA A 267 -12.69 -14.51 1.88
C ALA A 267 -12.88 -14.94 0.41
N ILE A 268 -13.20 -16.22 0.17
CA ILE A 268 -13.49 -16.80 -1.17
C ILE A 268 -14.78 -16.20 -1.76
N GLN A 269 -15.82 -16.02 -0.95
CA GLN A 269 -17.06 -15.38 -1.39
C GLN A 269 -16.81 -13.95 -1.89
N LEU A 270 -15.96 -13.20 -1.19
CA LEU A 270 -15.60 -11.83 -1.54
C LEU A 270 -14.62 -11.74 -2.71
N LYS A 271 -13.76 -12.76 -2.86
CA LYS A 271 -12.74 -12.83 -3.93
C LYS A 271 -12.53 -14.29 -4.34
N SER A 272 -13.29 -14.75 -5.34
CA SER A 272 -13.33 -16.16 -5.76
C SER A 272 -12.05 -16.67 -6.44
N ASP A 273 -11.16 -15.77 -6.89
CA ASP A 273 -9.86 -16.08 -7.48
C ASP A 273 -8.68 -15.98 -6.47
N TYR A 274 -8.99 -15.94 -5.17
CA TYR A 274 -7.97 -15.78 -4.13
C TYR A 274 -7.35 -17.12 -3.73
N ALA A 275 -6.38 -17.60 -4.49
CA ALA A 275 -5.71 -18.90 -4.30
C ALA A 275 -5.23 -19.15 -2.85
N PHE A 276 -4.78 -18.12 -2.14
CA PHE A 276 -4.32 -18.25 -0.75
C PHE A 276 -5.41 -18.70 0.21
N ALA A 277 -6.66 -18.24 0.02
CA ALA A 277 -7.76 -18.64 0.90
C ALA A 277 -8.15 -20.11 0.69
N TYR A 278 -8.09 -20.61 -0.54
CA TYR A 278 -8.30 -22.04 -0.80
C TYR A 278 -7.20 -22.88 -0.14
N ASN A 279 -5.93 -22.56 -0.34
CA ASN A 279 -4.84 -23.30 0.29
C ASN A 279 -4.91 -23.27 1.82
N ASN A 280 -5.26 -22.14 2.41
CA ASN A 280 -5.37 -22.02 3.87
C ASN A 280 -6.59 -22.77 4.39
N ARG A 281 -7.71 -22.81 3.63
CA ARG A 281 -8.88 -23.63 3.97
C ARG A 281 -8.55 -25.13 3.88
N ALA A 282 -7.75 -25.54 2.91
CA ALA A 282 -7.24 -26.89 2.81
C ALA A 282 -6.45 -27.30 4.07
N VAL A 283 -5.59 -26.43 4.58
CA VAL A 283 -4.86 -26.67 5.83
C VAL A 283 -5.83 -26.88 6.99
N ALA A 284 -6.87 -26.05 7.13
CA ALA A 284 -7.87 -26.20 8.17
C ALA A 284 -8.67 -27.51 8.03
N LYS A 285 -9.10 -27.88 6.82
CA LYS A 285 -9.78 -29.15 6.53
C LYS A 285 -8.89 -30.35 6.84
N TYR A 286 -7.60 -30.29 6.46
CA TYR A 286 -6.64 -31.33 6.81
C TYR A 286 -6.55 -31.54 8.34
N LYS A 287 -6.48 -30.45 9.12
CA LYS A 287 -6.48 -30.51 10.59
C LYS A 287 -7.76 -31.14 11.16
N MET A 288 -8.87 -31.01 10.44
CA MET A 288 -10.14 -31.64 10.77
C MET A 288 -10.28 -33.07 10.18
N LYS A 289 -9.24 -33.62 9.55
CA LYS A 289 -9.19 -34.92 8.87
C LYS A 289 -10.10 -35.02 7.63
N ASP A 290 -10.58 -33.91 7.08
CA ASP A 290 -11.23 -33.85 5.77
C ASP A 290 -10.16 -33.77 4.69
N TYR A 291 -9.49 -34.90 4.42
CA TYR A 291 -8.39 -34.98 3.47
C TYR A 291 -8.85 -34.78 2.03
N ARG A 292 -10.04 -35.28 1.67
CA ARG A 292 -10.60 -35.09 0.32
C ARG A 292 -10.91 -33.63 0.06
N GLY A 293 -11.59 -32.97 0.99
CA GLY A 293 -11.87 -31.55 0.87
C GLY A 293 -10.59 -30.68 0.87
N ALA A 294 -9.50 -31.14 1.53
CA ALA A 294 -8.21 -30.48 1.45
C ALA A 294 -7.58 -30.60 0.06
N ILE A 295 -7.62 -31.79 -0.57
CA ILE A 295 -7.13 -32.03 -1.94
C ILE A 295 -7.89 -31.17 -2.94
N ASP A 296 -9.23 -31.09 -2.83
CA ASP A 296 -10.07 -30.27 -3.72
C ASP A 296 -9.68 -28.79 -3.62
N ASP A 297 -9.50 -28.26 -2.42
CA ASP A 297 -9.13 -26.87 -2.19
C ASP A 297 -7.70 -26.58 -2.67
N CYS A 298 -6.73 -27.44 -2.41
CA CYS A 298 -5.37 -27.31 -2.97
C CYS A 298 -5.39 -27.34 -4.50
N SER A 299 -6.16 -28.25 -5.10
CA SER A 299 -6.31 -28.35 -6.55
C SER A 299 -6.90 -27.06 -7.13
N LYS A 300 -7.87 -26.45 -6.44
CA LYS A 300 -8.41 -25.14 -6.82
C LYS A 300 -7.39 -24.03 -6.69
N ALA A 301 -6.60 -24.02 -5.61
CA ALA A 301 -5.51 -23.05 -5.43
C ALA A 301 -4.47 -23.15 -6.56
N ILE A 302 -4.09 -24.37 -6.96
CA ILE A 302 -3.16 -24.65 -8.07
C ILE A 302 -3.77 -24.22 -9.42
N GLN A 303 -5.05 -24.50 -9.66
CA GLN A 303 -5.74 -24.01 -10.86
C GLN A 303 -5.71 -22.50 -10.99
N LEU A 304 -5.88 -21.77 -9.87
CA LEU A 304 -5.85 -20.31 -9.84
C LEU A 304 -4.43 -19.74 -9.92
N ASN A 305 -3.44 -20.47 -9.41
CA ASN A 305 -2.04 -20.10 -9.44
C ASN A 305 -1.13 -21.34 -9.54
N SER A 306 -0.81 -21.73 -10.76
CA SER A 306 0.01 -22.92 -11.04
C SER A 306 1.45 -22.85 -10.53
N SER A 307 1.92 -21.66 -10.07
CA SER A 307 3.24 -21.48 -9.43
C SER A 307 3.17 -21.45 -7.90
N TYR A 308 2.04 -21.84 -7.29
CA TYR A 308 1.88 -21.82 -5.83
C TYR A 308 2.40 -23.12 -5.21
N GLY A 309 3.71 -23.22 -4.98
CA GLY A 309 4.40 -24.42 -4.51
C GLY A 309 3.85 -24.99 -3.19
N GLU A 310 3.45 -24.12 -2.24
CA GLU A 310 2.86 -24.57 -0.97
C GLU A 310 1.52 -25.30 -1.16
N ALA A 311 0.77 -24.99 -2.21
CA ALA A 311 -0.47 -25.71 -2.49
C ALA A 311 -0.20 -27.13 -3.00
N TYR A 312 0.86 -27.35 -3.78
CA TYR A 312 1.32 -28.70 -4.14
C TYR A 312 1.81 -29.46 -2.90
N LEU A 313 2.63 -28.85 -2.05
CA LEU A 313 3.06 -29.49 -0.81
C LEU A 313 1.88 -29.95 0.05
N ASN A 314 0.91 -29.06 0.27
CA ASN A 314 -0.25 -29.36 1.11
C ASN A 314 -1.17 -30.39 0.48
N ARG A 315 -1.30 -30.44 -0.88
CA ARG A 315 -2.07 -31.46 -1.57
C ARG A 315 -1.41 -32.83 -1.41
N GLY A 316 -0.12 -32.93 -1.65
CA GLY A 316 0.62 -34.17 -1.45
C GLY A 316 0.53 -34.70 -0.02
N ILE A 317 0.60 -33.82 0.99
CA ILE A 317 0.40 -34.22 2.41
C ILE A 317 -1.03 -34.81 2.61
N ALA A 318 -2.03 -34.26 1.97
CA ALA A 318 -3.41 -34.78 2.08
C ALA A 318 -3.62 -36.09 1.28
N GLU A 319 -2.97 -36.24 0.12
CA GLU A 319 -2.96 -37.43 -0.71
C GLU A 319 -2.32 -38.63 0.01
N GLU A 320 -1.18 -38.38 0.68
CA GLU A 320 -0.52 -39.41 1.51
C GLU A 320 -1.46 -39.96 2.59
N MET A 321 -2.25 -39.12 3.25
CA MET A 321 -3.24 -39.56 4.26
C MET A 321 -4.32 -40.45 3.67
N LEU A 322 -4.57 -40.36 2.36
CA LEU A 322 -5.50 -41.25 1.61
C LEU A 322 -4.78 -42.44 0.92
N ARG A 323 -3.47 -42.61 1.16
CA ARG A 323 -2.59 -43.62 0.59
C ARG A 323 -2.41 -43.50 -0.92
N ASP A 324 -2.62 -42.33 -1.50
CA ASP A 324 -2.19 -42.00 -2.86
C ASP A 324 -0.71 -41.57 -2.87
N THR A 325 0.16 -42.55 -2.68
CA THR A 325 1.61 -42.34 -2.61
C THR A 325 2.16 -41.75 -3.91
N LYS A 326 1.60 -42.14 -5.06
CA LYS A 326 2.06 -41.62 -6.35
C LYS A 326 1.72 -40.12 -6.50
N GLY A 327 0.46 -39.76 -6.26
CA GLY A 327 0.02 -38.36 -6.32
C GLY A 327 0.83 -37.48 -5.35
N ALA A 328 0.99 -37.95 -4.11
CA ALA A 328 1.78 -37.26 -3.11
C ALA A 328 3.24 -36.99 -3.56
N CYS A 329 3.92 -38.02 -4.12
CA CYS A 329 5.28 -37.89 -4.60
C CYS A 329 5.40 -36.93 -5.79
N ASP A 330 4.48 -37.00 -6.75
CA ASP A 330 4.44 -36.09 -7.90
C ASP A 330 4.32 -34.64 -7.42
N ASP A 331 3.45 -34.38 -6.44
CA ASP A 331 3.22 -33.06 -5.88
C ASP A 331 4.38 -32.54 -5.04
N TRP A 332 4.97 -33.37 -4.19
CA TRP A 332 6.16 -32.96 -3.40
C TRP A 332 7.36 -32.66 -4.29
N ASN A 333 7.60 -33.46 -5.33
CA ASN A 333 8.64 -33.17 -6.32
C ASN A 333 8.37 -31.85 -7.03
N LYS A 334 7.11 -31.56 -7.38
CA LYS A 334 6.73 -30.30 -8.00
C LYS A 334 6.94 -29.12 -7.05
N ALA A 335 6.54 -29.24 -5.79
CA ALA A 335 6.76 -28.23 -4.77
C ALA A 335 8.25 -27.96 -4.54
N ALA A 336 9.08 -28.99 -4.47
CA ALA A 336 10.55 -28.89 -4.32
C ALA A 336 11.21 -28.17 -5.52
N GLN A 337 10.77 -28.49 -6.76
CA GLN A 337 11.22 -27.80 -7.97
C GLN A 337 10.84 -26.30 -7.96
N MET A 338 9.76 -25.93 -7.30
CA MET A 338 9.33 -24.55 -7.11
C MET A 338 10.04 -23.85 -5.93
N GLY A 339 10.98 -24.51 -5.28
CA GLY A 339 11.79 -23.93 -4.21
C GLY A 339 11.14 -23.99 -2.83
N VAL A 340 10.12 -24.84 -2.62
CA VAL A 340 9.54 -25.09 -1.29
C VAL A 340 10.45 -26.04 -0.53
N GLU A 341 11.30 -25.49 0.34
CA GLU A 341 12.31 -26.27 1.09
C GLU A 341 11.68 -27.40 1.91
N ALA A 342 10.53 -27.17 2.54
CA ALA A 342 9.83 -28.16 3.33
C ALA A 342 9.44 -29.41 2.52
N ALA A 343 9.21 -29.27 1.21
CA ALA A 343 8.86 -30.40 0.34
C ALA A 343 9.99 -31.42 0.21
N ARG A 344 11.26 -30.99 0.33
CA ARG A 344 12.43 -31.87 0.24
C ARG A 344 12.45 -32.95 1.32
N ASN A 345 11.80 -32.69 2.46
CA ASN A 345 11.73 -33.66 3.55
C ASN A 345 10.82 -34.86 3.20
N TYR A 346 9.97 -34.74 2.17
CA TYR A 346 9.02 -35.76 1.74
C TYR A 346 9.48 -36.48 0.47
N THR A 347 10.40 -35.88 -0.31
CA THR A 347 10.84 -36.50 -1.60
C THR A 347 11.79 -37.67 -1.43
N GLY A 348 12.38 -37.88 -0.25
CA GLY A 348 13.33 -38.96 0.01
C GLY A 348 12.74 -40.37 -0.09
N ASP A 349 11.45 -40.52 0.17
CA ASP A 349 10.73 -41.80 0.16
C ASP A 349 9.95 -42.04 -1.15
N CYS A 350 10.12 -41.16 -2.15
CA CYS A 350 9.47 -41.23 -3.45
C CYS A 350 10.30 -42.06 -4.46
N HIS A 351 10.21 -43.37 -4.36
CA HIS A 351 10.89 -44.35 -5.27
C HIS A 351 9.91 -45.12 -6.12
#